data_ec05d94aa90aefedf2194a9891503ae1
#
_entry.id   ec05d94aa90aefedf2194a9891503ae1
#
_cell.length_a   1.000
_cell.length_b   1.000
_cell.length_c   1.000
_cell.angle_alpha   90.00
_cell.angle_beta   90.00
_cell.angle_gamma   90.00
#
_symmetry.space_group_name_H-M   'P 1'
#
loop_
_entity.id
_entity.type
_entity.pdbx_description
1 polymer ?
#
loop_
_entity_poly.entity_id
_entity_poly.type
_entity_poly.pdbx_seq_one_letter_code
_entity_poly.pdbx_strand_id
1 'polypeptide(L)'
;MSNIKPYIALLKSRLSITVAFSGTFGYILAPIKHEPLGLILISLAGFLLTGAANIVNQLKEIPYDKLMKRTANRPLPTETLNSKQASIFGYILVVAALALLSYFSWKSAALGFLSYLLYGYVYTPLKRVGPISVFVGAFPGAFPPMIGWVAATGHFGWEPGILFAIQFFWQFPHFWAIAWVADEDYQRAGFKMLPNDGKKDIKTAFTIMIYTLFLVPLGFIPYLLHMAGITSAIVTVIAGTLFLCQTFYLMMRPTDKAARWMMFGSFLYLIIIQIALILDKI
;
A
#
# COMPACT_ATOMS: atom_id res chain seq x y z
N MET A 1 33.78 0.23 -10.18
CA MET A 1 32.78 0.20 -9.10
C MET A 1 31.40 0.15 -9.73
N SER A 2 30.63 -0.93 -9.52
CA SER A 2 29.26 -1.02 -10.03
C SER A 2 28.42 0.12 -9.44
N ASN A 3 27.77 0.90 -10.29
CA ASN A 3 26.94 2.01 -9.84
C ASN A 3 25.72 1.44 -9.09
N ILE A 4 25.66 1.56 -7.77
CA ILE A 4 24.56 1.04 -6.92
C ILE A 4 23.26 1.87 -7.06
N LYS A 5 23.35 3.11 -7.54
CA LYS A 5 22.21 4.03 -7.63
C LYS A 5 21.02 3.47 -8.42
N PRO A 6 21.18 2.82 -9.60
CA PRO A 6 20.05 2.22 -10.32
C PRO A 6 19.32 1.13 -9.51
N TYR A 7 20.05 0.31 -8.75
CA TYR A 7 19.44 -0.74 -7.91
C TYR A 7 18.60 -0.14 -6.78
N ILE A 8 19.10 0.92 -6.11
CA ILE A 8 18.35 1.65 -5.09
C ILE A 8 17.08 2.28 -5.68
N ALA A 9 17.17 2.83 -6.90
CA ALA A 9 16.03 3.42 -7.59
C ALA A 9 14.91 2.38 -7.88
N LEU A 10 15.27 1.12 -8.19
CA LEU A 10 14.31 0.04 -8.40
C LEU A 10 13.49 -0.27 -7.14
N LEU A 11 14.07 -0.12 -5.96
CA LEU A 11 13.39 -0.41 -4.69
C LEU A 11 12.23 0.54 -4.41
N LYS A 12 12.19 1.73 -5.04
CA LYS A 12 11.24 2.81 -4.68
C LYS A 12 11.23 3.04 -3.16
N SER A 13 12.40 3.33 -2.60
CA SER A 13 12.67 3.29 -1.15
C SER A 13 11.62 4.00 -0.29
N ARG A 14 11.09 5.16 -0.74
CA ARG A 14 10.02 5.88 0.00
C ARG A 14 8.79 5.01 0.17
N LEU A 15 8.32 4.37 -0.89
CA LEU A 15 7.17 3.46 -0.85
C LEU A 15 7.48 2.23 -0.01
N SER A 16 8.64 1.60 -0.21
CA SER A 16 9.04 0.39 0.52
C SER A 16 9.17 0.63 2.03
N ILE A 17 9.67 1.80 2.45
CA ILE A 17 9.71 2.20 3.87
C ILE A 17 8.29 2.37 4.44
N THR A 18 7.38 3.02 3.72
CA THR A 18 6.00 3.22 4.18
C THR A 18 5.27 1.88 4.36
N VAL A 19 5.46 0.95 3.43
CA VAL A 19 4.86 -0.39 3.53
C VAL A 19 5.50 -1.21 4.66
N ALA A 20 6.83 -1.14 4.81
CA ALA A 20 7.53 -1.76 5.93
C ALA A 20 7.05 -1.22 7.28
N PHE A 21 6.82 0.10 7.38
CA PHE A 21 6.24 0.73 8.57
C PHE A 21 4.86 0.15 8.90
N SER A 22 3.97 -0.03 7.91
CA SER A 22 2.67 -0.66 8.14
C SER A 22 2.79 -2.12 8.62
N GLY A 23 3.77 -2.88 8.12
CA GLY A 23 4.06 -4.23 8.64
C GLY A 23 4.55 -4.20 10.08
N THR A 24 5.48 -3.31 10.38
CA THR A 24 6.01 -3.10 11.74
C THR A 24 4.92 -2.62 12.69
N PHE A 25 4.03 -1.74 12.25
CA PHE A 25 2.85 -1.31 13.00
C PHE A 25 1.99 -2.51 13.43
N GLY A 26 1.63 -3.40 12.51
CA GLY A 26 0.85 -4.59 12.84
C GLY A 26 1.57 -5.52 13.82
N TYR A 27 2.90 -5.66 13.70
CA TYR A 27 3.72 -6.40 14.64
C TYR A 27 3.70 -5.77 16.05
N ILE A 28 3.89 -4.46 16.16
CA ILE A 28 3.88 -3.73 17.45
C ILE A 28 2.49 -3.79 18.10
N LEU A 29 1.42 -3.73 17.33
CA LEU A 29 0.06 -3.71 17.89
C LEU A 29 -0.34 -5.08 18.48
N ALA A 30 0.28 -6.17 18.07
CA ALA A 30 0.01 -7.50 18.60
C ALA A 30 0.29 -7.58 20.13
N PRO A 31 -0.53 -8.31 20.92
CA PRO A 31 -0.45 -8.33 22.39
C PRO A 31 0.66 -9.29 22.89
N ILE A 32 1.89 -9.05 22.45
CA ILE A 32 3.08 -9.80 22.86
C ILE A 32 4.18 -8.87 23.36
N LYS A 33 5.16 -9.42 24.06
CA LYS A 33 6.40 -8.70 24.35
C LYS A 33 7.26 -8.65 23.10
N HIS A 34 7.61 -7.44 22.65
CA HIS A 34 8.38 -7.25 21.43
C HIS A 34 9.88 -7.23 21.71
N GLU A 35 10.60 -8.11 21.02
CA GLU A 35 12.07 -8.10 21.03
C GLU A 35 12.59 -7.09 19.97
N PRO A 36 13.63 -6.28 20.28
CA PRO A 36 14.19 -5.33 19.30
C PRO A 36 14.61 -5.99 17.99
N LEU A 37 15.15 -7.20 18.05
CA LEU A 37 15.53 -7.97 16.87
C LEU A 37 14.31 -8.28 16.00
N GLY A 38 13.18 -8.65 16.60
CA GLY A 38 11.92 -8.91 15.87
C GLY A 38 11.43 -7.68 15.08
N LEU A 39 11.52 -6.49 15.69
CA LEU A 39 11.17 -5.22 15.02
C LEU A 39 12.07 -4.93 13.81
N ILE A 40 13.36 -5.18 13.95
CA ILE A 40 14.32 -5.00 12.84
C ILE A 40 14.03 -6.00 11.72
N LEU A 41 13.83 -7.28 12.05
CA LEU A 41 13.62 -8.34 11.06
C LEU A 41 12.31 -8.15 10.29
N ILE A 42 11.20 -7.81 10.96
CA ILE A 42 9.91 -7.58 10.27
C ILE A 42 9.96 -6.34 9.38
N SER A 43 10.61 -5.25 9.83
CA SER A 43 10.79 -4.04 9.03
C SER A 43 11.63 -4.31 7.79
N LEU A 44 12.74 -5.05 7.95
CA LEU A 44 13.61 -5.44 6.85
C LEU A 44 12.89 -6.37 5.87
N ALA A 45 12.16 -7.36 6.36
CA ALA A 45 11.37 -8.27 5.52
C ALA A 45 10.34 -7.51 4.68
N GLY A 46 9.58 -6.58 5.29
CA GLY A 46 8.61 -5.73 4.59
C GLY A 46 9.24 -4.84 3.53
N PHE A 47 10.41 -4.24 3.83
CA PHE A 47 11.15 -3.43 2.89
C PHE A 47 11.65 -4.24 1.67
N LEU A 48 12.29 -5.39 1.92
CA LEU A 48 12.83 -6.26 0.87
C LEU A 48 11.71 -6.85 0.00
N LEU A 49 10.61 -7.30 0.60
CA LEU A 49 9.48 -7.86 -0.13
C LEU A 49 8.83 -6.83 -1.05
N THR A 50 8.62 -5.61 -0.52
CA THR A 50 8.05 -4.50 -1.31
C THR A 50 9.01 -4.08 -2.42
N GLY A 51 10.31 -4.03 -2.14
CA GLY A 51 11.35 -3.79 -3.14
C GLY A 51 11.31 -4.82 -4.27
N ALA A 52 11.24 -6.11 -3.94
CA ALA A 52 11.13 -7.19 -4.91
C ALA A 52 9.85 -7.07 -5.77
N ALA A 53 8.70 -6.79 -5.14
CA ALA A 53 7.44 -6.59 -5.84
C ALA A 53 7.49 -5.38 -6.79
N ASN A 54 8.13 -4.27 -6.36
CA ASN A 54 8.36 -3.09 -7.20
C ASN A 54 9.25 -3.40 -8.41
N ILE A 55 10.25 -4.26 -8.27
CA ILE A 55 11.12 -4.67 -9.38
C ILE A 55 10.32 -5.47 -10.41
N VAL A 56 9.53 -6.45 -10.00
CA VAL A 56 8.66 -7.23 -10.92
C VAL A 56 7.68 -6.30 -11.65
N ASN A 57 7.06 -5.37 -10.94
CA ASN A 57 6.18 -4.37 -11.54
C ASN A 57 6.93 -3.58 -12.64
N GLN A 58 8.11 -3.04 -12.33
CA GLN A 58 8.89 -2.24 -13.29
C GLN A 58 9.37 -3.07 -14.48
N LEU A 59 9.76 -4.34 -14.28
CA LEU A 59 10.14 -5.24 -15.38
C LEU A 59 8.99 -5.48 -16.36
N LYS A 60 7.77 -5.66 -15.86
CA LYS A 60 6.58 -5.86 -16.69
C LYS A 60 6.08 -4.59 -17.35
N GLU A 61 6.38 -3.43 -16.78
CA GLU A 61 5.91 -2.13 -17.23
C GLU A 61 6.92 -1.37 -18.10
N ILE A 62 8.09 -1.94 -18.45
CA ILE A 62 9.11 -1.24 -19.26
C ILE A 62 8.53 -0.53 -20.50
N PRO A 63 7.72 -1.17 -21.37
CA PRO A 63 7.18 -0.52 -22.56
C PRO A 63 6.20 0.61 -22.22
N TYR A 64 5.48 0.53 -21.13
CA TYR A 64 4.50 1.53 -20.67
C TYR A 64 5.18 2.66 -19.91
N ASP A 65 6.19 2.34 -19.09
CA ASP A 65 6.97 3.34 -18.36
C ASP A 65 7.69 4.31 -19.32
N LYS A 66 8.10 3.87 -20.49
CA LYS A 66 8.69 4.71 -21.56
C LYS A 66 7.70 5.79 -22.06
N LEU A 67 6.39 5.56 -21.97
CA LEU A 67 5.34 6.46 -22.46
C LEU A 67 4.90 7.52 -21.43
N MET A 68 5.19 7.29 -20.15
CA MET A 68 4.78 8.17 -19.05
C MET A 68 5.90 9.12 -18.66
N LYS A 69 5.62 10.43 -18.59
CA LYS A 69 6.61 11.46 -18.21
C LYS A 69 7.26 11.17 -16.85
N ARG A 70 6.49 10.67 -15.91
CA ARG A 70 6.91 10.38 -14.54
C ARG A 70 7.88 9.20 -14.44
N THR A 71 7.86 8.26 -15.38
CA THR A 71 8.54 6.97 -15.27
C THR A 71 9.53 6.69 -16.38
N ALA A 72 9.53 7.47 -17.46
CA ALA A 72 10.42 7.31 -18.61
C ALA A 72 11.91 7.34 -18.22
N ASN A 73 12.27 8.08 -17.17
CA ASN A 73 13.65 8.22 -16.70
C ASN A 73 14.07 7.15 -15.66
N ARG A 74 13.26 6.09 -15.45
CA ARG A 74 13.63 4.99 -14.55
C ARG A 74 14.76 4.15 -15.13
N PRO A 75 15.52 3.41 -14.31
CA PRO A 75 16.68 2.61 -14.77
C PRO A 75 16.39 1.60 -15.87
N LEU A 76 15.20 0.95 -15.86
CA LEU A 76 14.83 -0.06 -16.85
C LEU A 76 14.39 0.56 -18.19
N PRO A 77 13.48 1.57 -18.23
CA PRO A 77 13.16 2.29 -19.46
C PRO A 77 14.36 2.94 -20.16
N THR A 78 15.34 3.47 -19.40
CA THR A 78 16.56 4.09 -19.92
C THR A 78 17.69 3.12 -20.20
N GLU A 79 17.47 1.82 -19.93
CA GLU A 79 18.47 0.75 -20.12
C GLU A 79 19.76 0.92 -19.29
N THR A 80 19.73 1.83 -18.28
CA THR A 80 20.83 2.00 -17.31
C THR A 80 21.09 0.73 -16.49
N LEU A 81 20.07 -0.12 -16.37
CA LEU A 81 20.14 -1.45 -15.81
C LEU A 81 19.39 -2.42 -16.73
N ASN A 82 19.99 -3.57 -17.06
CA ASN A 82 19.33 -4.54 -17.90
C ASN A 82 18.34 -5.40 -17.11
N SER A 83 17.34 -5.96 -17.83
CA SER A 83 16.26 -6.74 -17.23
C SER A 83 16.76 -7.99 -16.49
N LYS A 84 17.85 -8.62 -16.95
CA LYS A 84 18.43 -9.82 -16.30
C LYS A 84 19.01 -9.46 -14.93
N GLN A 85 19.77 -8.36 -14.84
CA GLN A 85 20.35 -7.89 -13.58
C GLN A 85 19.25 -7.51 -12.59
N ALA A 86 18.20 -6.79 -13.04
CA ALA A 86 17.06 -6.44 -12.22
C ALA A 86 16.30 -7.67 -11.73
N SER A 87 16.09 -8.68 -12.59
CA SER A 87 15.41 -9.93 -12.23
C SER A 87 16.19 -10.72 -11.17
N ILE A 88 17.51 -10.86 -11.32
CA ILE A 88 18.36 -11.55 -10.34
C ILE A 88 18.29 -10.81 -9.00
N PHE A 89 18.41 -9.47 -9.01
CA PHE A 89 18.31 -8.68 -7.80
C PHE A 89 16.96 -8.84 -7.12
N GLY A 90 15.84 -8.76 -7.88
CA GLY A 90 14.48 -8.98 -7.36
C GLY A 90 14.30 -10.38 -6.76
N TYR A 91 14.88 -11.41 -7.40
CA TYR A 91 14.85 -12.78 -6.88
C TYR A 91 15.57 -12.92 -5.55
N ILE A 92 16.77 -12.35 -5.43
CA ILE A 92 17.52 -12.35 -4.16
C ILE A 92 16.71 -11.67 -3.05
N LEU A 93 16.08 -10.54 -3.34
CA LEU A 93 15.27 -9.79 -2.36
C LEU A 93 14.04 -10.57 -1.89
N VAL A 94 13.29 -11.22 -2.82
CA VAL A 94 12.10 -11.98 -2.41
C VAL A 94 12.48 -13.21 -1.60
N VAL A 95 13.55 -13.93 -1.96
CA VAL A 95 14.02 -15.08 -1.19
C VAL A 95 14.45 -14.65 0.22
N ALA A 96 15.23 -13.58 0.34
CA ALA A 96 15.65 -13.04 1.62
C ALA A 96 14.44 -12.58 2.47
N ALA A 97 13.47 -11.89 1.87
CA ALA A 97 12.27 -11.45 2.57
C ALA A 97 11.43 -12.61 3.09
N LEU A 98 11.23 -13.64 2.26
CA LEU A 98 10.46 -14.83 2.66
C LEU A 98 11.19 -15.64 3.74
N ALA A 99 12.52 -15.75 3.67
CA ALA A 99 13.30 -16.38 4.73
C ALA A 99 13.15 -15.64 6.07
N LEU A 100 13.20 -14.30 6.06
CA LEU A 100 12.96 -13.49 7.24
C LEU A 100 11.53 -13.66 7.78
N LEU A 101 10.52 -13.68 6.94
CA LEU A 101 9.13 -13.91 7.36
C LEU A 101 8.92 -15.33 7.89
N SER A 102 9.60 -16.34 7.31
CA SER A 102 9.54 -17.73 7.77
C SER A 102 10.15 -17.91 9.17
N TYR A 103 11.09 -17.06 9.55
CA TYR A 103 11.64 -17.04 10.91
C TYR A 103 10.55 -16.81 11.96
N PHE A 104 9.54 -15.99 11.67
CA PHE A 104 8.41 -15.74 12.57
C PHE A 104 7.35 -16.84 12.46
N SER A 105 6.83 -17.07 11.27
CA SER A 105 5.86 -18.14 11.00
C SER A 105 5.74 -18.42 9.50
N TRP A 106 5.42 -19.69 9.15
CA TRP A 106 5.13 -20.05 7.77
C TRP A 106 3.91 -19.29 7.23
N LYS A 107 2.94 -18.90 8.10
CA LYS A 107 1.75 -18.15 7.73
C LYS A 107 2.09 -16.73 7.27
N SER A 108 3.01 -16.04 7.97
CA SER A 108 3.47 -14.72 7.56
C SER A 108 4.25 -14.77 6.24
N ALA A 109 5.06 -15.81 6.04
CA ALA A 109 5.76 -16.03 4.78
C ALA A 109 4.78 -16.33 3.62
N ALA A 110 3.74 -17.14 3.86
CA ALA A 110 2.71 -17.44 2.87
C ALA A 110 1.92 -16.18 2.46
N LEU A 111 1.52 -15.33 3.43
CA LEU A 111 0.88 -14.04 3.15
C LEU A 111 1.81 -13.11 2.37
N GLY A 112 3.09 -13.05 2.74
CA GLY A 112 4.09 -12.26 2.03
C GLY A 112 4.27 -12.72 0.60
N PHE A 113 4.36 -14.03 0.37
CA PHE A 113 4.44 -14.59 -0.98
C PHE A 113 3.18 -14.32 -1.80
N LEU A 114 2.00 -14.49 -1.21
CA LEU A 114 0.72 -14.15 -1.85
C LEU A 114 0.67 -12.68 -2.24
N SER A 115 1.10 -11.77 -1.33
CA SER A 115 1.19 -10.33 -1.61
C SER A 115 2.09 -10.04 -2.81
N TYR A 116 3.27 -10.65 -2.85
CA TYR A 116 4.22 -10.53 -3.96
C TYR A 116 3.63 -11.00 -5.30
N LEU A 117 2.96 -12.15 -5.29
CA LEU A 117 2.32 -12.69 -6.50
C LEU A 117 1.19 -11.80 -6.98
N LEU A 118 0.28 -11.40 -6.09
CA LEU A 118 -0.86 -10.55 -6.43
C LEU A 118 -0.40 -9.20 -7.00
N TYR A 119 0.60 -8.57 -6.39
CA TYR A 119 1.09 -7.28 -6.87
C TYR A 119 1.84 -7.39 -8.21
N GLY A 120 2.80 -8.30 -8.30
CA GLY A 120 3.66 -8.42 -9.47
C GLY A 120 3.01 -9.08 -10.68
N TYR A 121 2.16 -10.08 -10.44
CA TYR A 121 1.68 -10.96 -11.51
C TYR A 121 0.20 -10.84 -11.82
N VAL A 122 -0.61 -10.30 -10.92
CA VAL A 122 -2.04 -10.11 -11.15
C VAL A 122 -2.39 -8.63 -11.30
N TYR A 123 -2.11 -7.81 -10.29
CA TYR A 123 -2.40 -6.37 -10.31
C TYR A 123 -1.72 -5.64 -11.49
N THR A 124 -0.41 -5.88 -11.68
CA THR A 124 0.37 -5.16 -12.69
C THR A 124 -0.21 -5.30 -14.12
N PRO A 125 -0.50 -6.50 -14.63
CA PRO A 125 -1.14 -6.62 -15.95
C PRO A 125 -2.58 -6.12 -15.99
N LEU A 126 -3.34 -6.21 -14.89
CA LEU A 126 -4.74 -5.75 -14.83
C LEU A 126 -4.91 -4.24 -14.99
N LYS A 127 -3.88 -3.42 -14.81
CA LYS A 127 -3.92 -1.98 -15.05
C LYS A 127 -4.37 -1.61 -16.47
N ARG A 128 -4.14 -2.50 -17.42
CA ARG A 128 -4.56 -2.35 -18.83
C ARG A 128 -6.00 -2.76 -19.07
N VAL A 129 -6.53 -3.63 -18.21
CA VAL A 129 -7.90 -4.15 -18.34
C VAL A 129 -8.91 -3.13 -17.84
N GLY A 130 -8.66 -2.54 -16.67
CA GLY A 130 -9.57 -1.55 -16.11
C GLY A 130 -9.46 -1.34 -14.59
N PRO A 131 -10.45 -0.65 -14.00
CA PRO A 131 -10.49 -0.30 -12.58
C PRO A 131 -10.45 -1.49 -11.63
N ILE A 132 -10.77 -2.70 -12.10
CA ILE A 132 -10.62 -3.96 -11.34
C ILE A 132 -9.18 -4.13 -10.82
N SER A 133 -8.20 -3.54 -11.50
CA SER A 133 -6.82 -3.53 -11.03
C SER A 133 -6.67 -2.91 -9.66
N VAL A 134 -7.39 -1.81 -9.37
CA VAL A 134 -7.35 -1.16 -8.05
C VAL A 134 -7.89 -2.10 -6.97
N PHE A 135 -9.00 -2.81 -7.26
CA PHE A 135 -9.57 -3.80 -6.34
C PHE A 135 -8.56 -4.92 -6.04
N VAL A 136 -7.96 -5.51 -7.07
CA VAL A 136 -6.95 -6.57 -6.87
C VAL A 136 -5.70 -6.02 -6.19
N GLY A 137 -5.26 -4.82 -6.54
CA GLY A 137 -4.10 -4.15 -5.94
C GLY A 137 -4.31 -3.78 -4.47
N ALA A 138 -5.56 -3.64 -4.03
CA ALA A 138 -5.88 -3.36 -2.63
C ALA A 138 -5.53 -4.53 -1.69
N PHE A 139 -5.56 -5.78 -2.16
CA PHE A 139 -5.16 -6.94 -1.35
C PHE A 139 -3.68 -6.89 -0.94
N PRO A 140 -2.70 -6.87 -1.87
CA PRO A 140 -1.29 -6.81 -1.48
C PRO A 140 -0.95 -5.53 -0.70
N GLY A 141 -1.65 -4.43 -0.96
CA GLY A 141 -1.46 -3.20 -0.20
C GLY A 141 -2.04 -3.23 1.21
N ALA A 142 -3.01 -4.12 1.49
CA ALA A 142 -3.64 -4.26 2.81
C ALA A 142 -3.01 -5.38 3.68
N PHE A 143 -2.24 -6.29 3.10
CA PHE A 143 -1.57 -7.36 3.85
C PHE A 143 -0.49 -6.91 4.85
N PRO A 144 0.26 -5.81 4.66
CA PRO A 144 1.38 -5.49 5.54
C PRO A 144 1.05 -5.52 7.03
N PRO A 145 0.03 -4.81 7.56
CA PRO A 145 -0.28 -4.88 8.99
C PRO A 145 -0.76 -6.27 9.45
N MET A 146 -1.50 -6.99 8.60
CA MET A 146 -1.87 -8.38 8.88
C MET A 146 -0.64 -9.29 8.95
N ILE A 147 0.32 -9.16 8.03
CA ILE A 147 1.58 -9.91 8.04
C ILE A 147 2.34 -9.65 9.34
N GLY A 148 2.43 -8.39 9.76
CA GLY A 148 3.09 -8.01 11.01
C GLY A 148 2.44 -8.66 12.23
N TRP A 149 1.13 -8.59 12.34
CA TRP A 149 0.38 -9.24 13.44
C TRP A 149 0.56 -10.76 13.44
N VAL A 150 0.40 -11.42 12.27
CA VAL A 150 0.58 -12.87 12.14
C VAL A 150 2.03 -13.29 12.39
N ALA A 151 3.00 -12.46 12.04
CA ALA A 151 4.40 -12.70 12.40
C ALA A 151 4.59 -12.70 13.92
N ALA A 152 3.95 -11.76 14.64
CA ALA A 152 4.03 -11.65 16.08
C ALA A 152 3.34 -12.81 16.81
N THR A 153 2.13 -13.18 16.38
CA THR A 153 1.25 -14.10 17.13
C THR A 153 1.22 -15.53 16.59
N GLY A 154 1.59 -15.72 15.31
CA GLY A 154 1.42 -17.00 14.60
C GLY A 154 -0.04 -17.31 14.23
N HIS A 155 -1.00 -16.42 14.49
CA HIS A 155 -2.43 -16.68 14.34
C HIS A 155 -3.15 -15.66 13.47
N PHE A 156 -4.15 -16.13 12.73
CA PHE A 156 -5.21 -15.30 12.15
C PHE A 156 -6.28 -15.04 13.21
N GLY A 157 -7.06 -13.99 13.04
CA GLY A 157 -8.13 -13.61 13.95
C GLY A 157 -8.87 -12.37 13.46
N TRP A 158 -9.77 -11.87 14.28
CA TRP A 158 -10.50 -10.63 13.99
C TRP A 158 -9.59 -9.41 13.98
N GLU A 159 -8.59 -9.40 14.87
CA GLU A 159 -7.67 -8.28 15.03
C GLU A 159 -6.83 -8.03 13.76
N PRO A 160 -6.06 -9.00 13.22
CA PRO A 160 -5.38 -8.79 11.95
C PRO A 160 -6.34 -8.61 10.79
N GLY A 161 -7.56 -9.18 10.87
CA GLY A 161 -8.62 -8.98 9.89
C GLY A 161 -9.10 -7.54 9.82
N ILE A 162 -9.29 -6.85 10.95
CA ILE A 162 -9.70 -5.45 10.95
C ILE A 162 -8.56 -4.53 10.50
N LEU A 163 -7.31 -4.81 10.86
CA LEU A 163 -6.17 -4.07 10.36
C LEU A 163 -6.05 -4.15 8.83
N PHE A 164 -6.28 -5.35 8.29
CA PHE A 164 -6.40 -5.55 6.85
C PHE A 164 -7.56 -4.75 6.27
N ALA A 165 -8.76 -4.82 6.85
CA ALA A 165 -9.95 -4.15 6.34
C ALA A 165 -9.78 -2.62 6.30
N ILE A 166 -9.25 -2.01 7.36
CA ILE A 166 -8.96 -0.57 7.40
C ILE A 166 -8.04 -0.19 6.23
N GLN A 167 -6.95 -0.92 6.04
CA GLN A 167 -5.99 -0.60 4.99
C GLN A 167 -6.53 -0.94 3.60
N PHE A 168 -7.35 -1.99 3.46
CA PHE A 168 -8.02 -2.36 2.22
C PHE A 168 -8.97 -1.27 1.73
N PHE A 169 -9.88 -0.80 2.57
CA PHE A 169 -10.80 0.27 2.21
C PHE A 169 -10.09 1.61 1.97
N TRP A 170 -9.02 1.90 2.72
CA TRP A 170 -8.19 3.08 2.51
C TRP A 170 -7.51 3.11 1.13
N GLN A 171 -7.16 1.96 0.58
CA GLN A 171 -6.49 1.88 -0.73
C GLN A 171 -7.32 2.52 -1.85
N PHE A 172 -8.63 2.36 -1.84
CA PHE A 172 -9.49 2.83 -2.93
C PHE A 172 -9.45 4.36 -3.09
N PRO A 173 -9.82 5.15 -2.06
CA PRO A 173 -9.75 6.61 -2.18
C PRO A 173 -8.31 7.09 -2.45
N HIS A 174 -7.30 6.43 -1.90
CA HIS A 174 -5.90 6.74 -2.12
C HIS A 174 -5.48 6.52 -3.58
N PHE A 175 -5.69 5.33 -4.12
CA PHE A 175 -5.30 5.00 -5.49
C PHE A 175 -6.10 5.78 -6.53
N TRP A 176 -7.39 6.00 -6.31
CA TRP A 176 -8.18 6.79 -7.24
C TRP A 176 -7.82 8.28 -7.20
N ALA A 177 -7.41 8.82 -6.06
CA ALA A 177 -6.86 10.17 -6.02
C ALA A 177 -5.54 10.29 -6.80
N ILE A 178 -4.65 9.29 -6.69
CA ILE A 178 -3.43 9.20 -7.49
C ILE A 178 -3.77 9.06 -8.99
N ALA A 179 -4.73 8.17 -9.32
CA ALA A 179 -5.15 7.95 -10.70
C ALA A 179 -5.77 9.21 -11.32
N TRP A 180 -6.52 9.98 -10.54
CA TRP A 180 -7.07 11.26 -10.97
C TRP A 180 -5.98 12.26 -11.32
N VAL A 181 -4.99 12.43 -10.43
CA VAL A 181 -3.88 13.38 -10.63
C VAL A 181 -2.94 12.95 -11.76
N ALA A 182 -2.72 11.63 -11.92
CA ALA A 182 -1.81 11.06 -12.91
C ALA A 182 -2.52 10.59 -14.21
N ASP A 183 -3.76 10.99 -14.42
CA ASP A 183 -4.62 10.47 -15.49
C ASP A 183 -4.02 10.60 -16.89
N GLU A 184 -3.44 11.77 -17.23
CA GLU A 184 -2.79 11.96 -18.52
C GLU A 184 -1.64 10.98 -18.79
N ASP A 185 -0.82 10.69 -17.77
CA ASP A 185 0.28 9.71 -17.88
C ASP A 185 -0.27 8.30 -18.05
N TYR A 186 -1.32 7.96 -17.29
CA TYR A 186 -1.97 6.65 -17.39
C TYR A 186 -2.64 6.43 -18.75
N GLN A 187 -3.31 7.42 -19.28
CA GLN A 187 -3.91 7.35 -20.62
C GLN A 187 -2.85 7.14 -21.71
N ARG A 188 -1.69 7.82 -21.64
CA ARG A 188 -0.57 7.58 -22.57
C ARG A 188 -0.07 6.15 -22.55
N ALA A 189 -0.06 5.51 -21.36
CA ALA A 189 0.32 4.12 -21.19
C ALA A 189 -0.82 3.12 -21.47
N GLY A 190 -2.02 3.57 -21.80
CA GLY A 190 -3.21 2.74 -21.99
C GLY A 190 -3.74 2.14 -20.68
N PHE A 191 -3.42 2.71 -19.52
CA PHE A 191 -3.91 2.29 -18.23
C PHE A 191 -5.27 2.91 -17.91
N LYS A 192 -6.20 2.09 -17.40
CA LYS A 192 -7.56 2.49 -17.03
C LYS A 192 -7.76 2.29 -15.53
N MET A 193 -7.38 3.29 -14.73
CA MET A 193 -7.33 3.16 -13.28
C MET A 193 -8.54 3.77 -12.55
N LEU A 194 -9.19 4.79 -13.14
CA LEU A 194 -10.36 5.44 -12.54
C LEU A 194 -11.62 4.59 -12.75
N PRO A 195 -12.55 4.55 -11.77
CA PRO A 195 -13.86 3.93 -11.94
C PRO A 195 -14.73 4.75 -12.91
N ASN A 196 -15.94 4.26 -13.20
CA ASN A 196 -16.94 5.00 -13.98
C ASN A 196 -16.42 5.48 -15.35
N ASP A 197 -15.96 4.55 -16.17
CA ASP A 197 -15.43 4.79 -17.53
C ASP A 197 -14.17 5.68 -17.58
N GLY A 198 -13.46 5.84 -16.48
CA GLY A 198 -12.22 6.59 -16.40
C GLY A 198 -12.40 8.11 -16.41
N LYS A 199 -13.59 8.62 -16.11
CA LYS A 199 -13.87 10.05 -16.13
C LYS A 199 -13.58 10.74 -14.81
N LYS A 200 -13.04 11.96 -14.90
CA LYS A 200 -12.86 12.87 -13.76
C LYS A 200 -14.14 13.66 -13.50
N ASP A 201 -15.16 13.01 -12.99
CA ASP A 201 -16.49 13.59 -12.81
C ASP A 201 -17.04 13.36 -11.39
N ILE A 202 -18.27 13.86 -11.14
CA ILE A 202 -18.94 13.73 -9.87
C ILE A 202 -19.25 12.26 -9.53
N LYS A 203 -19.48 11.38 -10.53
CA LYS A 203 -19.76 9.96 -10.29
C LYS A 203 -18.53 9.25 -9.75
N THR A 204 -17.36 9.57 -10.31
CA THR A 204 -16.08 9.06 -9.80
C THR A 204 -15.79 9.59 -8.41
N ALA A 205 -16.01 10.89 -8.15
CA ALA A 205 -15.86 11.48 -6.82
C ALA A 205 -16.84 10.86 -5.78
N PHE A 206 -18.08 10.57 -6.19
CA PHE A 206 -19.07 9.89 -5.36
C PHE A 206 -18.63 8.45 -5.01
N THR A 207 -18.12 7.71 -5.99
CA THR A 207 -17.56 6.36 -5.73
C THR A 207 -16.43 6.43 -4.71
N ILE A 208 -15.52 7.38 -4.85
CA ILE A 208 -14.43 7.62 -3.90
C ILE A 208 -14.99 7.90 -2.49
N MET A 209 -16.01 8.74 -2.38
CA MET A 209 -16.65 9.10 -1.12
C MET A 209 -17.25 7.86 -0.44
N ILE A 210 -17.95 6.99 -1.16
CA ILE A 210 -18.55 5.76 -0.61
C ILE A 210 -17.48 4.88 0.07
N TYR A 211 -16.33 4.66 -0.58
CA TYR A 211 -15.27 3.86 0.02
C TYR A 211 -14.60 4.55 1.21
N THR A 212 -14.52 5.87 1.19
CA THR A 212 -14.00 6.65 2.34
C THR A 212 -14.93 6.60 3.53
N LEU A 213 -16.26 6.55 3.31
CA LEU A 213 -17.26 6.47 4.37
C LEU A 213 -17.05 5.22 5.26
N PHE A 214 -16.64 4.10 4.69
CA PHE A 214 -16.36 2.88 5.47
C PHE A 214 -15.20 3.05 6.46
N LEU A 215 -14.28 3.98 6.25
CA LEU A 215 -13.14 4.19 7.13
C LEU A 215 -13.53 4.75 8.50
N VAL A 216 -14.66 5.46 8.59
CA VAL A 216 -15.14 6.04 9.85
C VAL A 216 -15.53 4.94 10.83
N PRO A 217 -16.49 4.02 10.52
CA PRO A 217 -16.84 2.94 11.43
C PRO A 217 -15.70 1.91 11.60
N LEU A 218 -14.92 1.61 10.54
CA LEU A 218 -13.80 0.69 10.65
C LEU A 218 -12.73 1.19 11.62
N GLY A 219 -12.49 2.50 11.67
CA GLY A 219 -11.54 3.10 12.61
C GLY A 219 -11.93 2.96 14.08
N PHE A 220 -13.22 2.71 14.38
CA PHE A 220 -13.71 2.50 15.74
C PHE A 220 -13.56 1.03 16.20
N ILE A 221 -13.51 0.07 15.28
CA ILE A 221 -13.52 -1.38 15.62
C ILE A 221 -12.31 -1.82 16.46
N PRO A 222 -11.06 -1.32 16.28
CA PRO A 222 -9.94 -1.69 17.15
C PRO A 222 -10.21 -1.46 18.64
N TYR A 223 -10.97 -0.40 19.00
CA TYR A 223 -11.42 -0.17 20.37
C TYR A 223 -12.41 -1.25 20.83
N LEU A 224 -13.37 -1.64 19.99
CA LEU A 224 -14.34 -2.70 20.33
C LEU A 224 -13.69 -4.08 20.49
N LEU A 225 -12.57 -4.31 19.80
CA LEU A 225 -11.78 -5.54 19.91
C LEU A 225 -10.72 -5.48 21.03
N HIS A 226 -10.75 -4.46 21.87
CA HIS A 226 -9.77 -4.25 22.96
C HIS A 226 -8.31 -4.25 22.49
N MET A 227 -8.06 -3.81 21.24
CA MET A 227 -6.71 -3.66 20.70
C MET A 227 -6.07 -2.34 21.13
N ALA A 228 -6.90 -1.31 21.35
CA ALA A 228 -6.48 0.03 21.72
C ALA A 228 -7.60 0.75 22.49
N GLY A 229 -7.23 1.82 23.20
CA GLY A 229 -8.12 2.58 24.06
C GLY A 229 -9.05 3.54 23.31
N ILE A 230 -9.88 4.25 24.08
CA ILE A 230 -10.87 5.21 23.56
C ILE A 230 -10.21 6.41 22.87
N THR A 231 -9.00 6.79 23.27
CA THR A 231 -8.29 7.93 22.68
C THR A 231 -8.01 7.70 21.20
N SER A 232 -7.51 6.51 20.86
CA SER A 232 -7.27 6.13 19.47
C SER A 232 -8.58 6.05 18.67
N ALA A 233 -9.67 5.54 19.27
CA ALA A 233 -10.98 5.51 18.63
C ALA A 233 -11.46 6.92 18.25
N ILE A 234 -11.34 7.89 19.17
CA ILE A 234 -11.69 9.29 18.91
C ILE A 234 -10.83 9.86 17.79
N VAL A 235 -9.51 9.68 17.86
CA VAL A 235 -8.57 10.17 16.83
C VAL A 235 -8.87 9.57 15.47
N THR A 236 -9.13 8.26 15.38
CA THR A 236 -9.40 7.58 14.10
C THR A 236 -10.73 8.01 13.49
N VAL A 237 -11.78 8.21 14.30
CA VAL A 237 -13.08 8.72 13.84
C VAL A 237 -12.95 10.16 13.34
N ILE A 238 -12.24 11.03 14.08
CA ILE A 238 -11.98 12.42 13.64
C ILE A 238 -11.19 12.43 12.34
N ALA A 239 -10.10 11.68 12.26
CA ALA A 239 -9.27 11.62 11.06
C ALA A 239 -10.05 11.08 9.85
N GLY A 240 -10.87 10.03 10.04
CA GLY A 240 -11.76 9.48 9.02
C GLY A 240 -12.81 10.48 8.54
N THR A 241 -13.41 11.24 9.47
CA THR A 241 -14.38 12.29 9.15
C THR A 241 -13.74 13.44 8.36
N LEU A 242 -12.54 13.88 8.76
CA LEU A 242 -11.80 14.91 8.03
C LEU A 242 -11.42 14.45 6.61
N PHE A 243 -11.02 13.18 6.47
CA PHE A 243 -10.75 12.60 5.16
C PHE A 243 -12.02 12.49 4.31
N LEU A 244 -13.16 12.13 4.91
CA LEU A 244 -14.47 12.13 4.26
C LEU A 244 -14.87 13.54 3.79
N CYS A 245 -14.63 14.57 4.59
CA CYS A 245 -14.86 15.96 4.19
C CYS A 245 -14.07 16.36 2.94
N GLN A 246 -12.86 15.84 2.77
CA GLN A 246 -12.08 16.08 1.54
C GLN A 246 -12.74 15.44 0.31
N THR A 247 -13.42 14.30 0.46
CA THR A 247 -14.14 13.68 -0.65
C THR A 247 -15.39 14.46 -1.05
N PHE A 248 -16.12 15.02 -0.09
CA PHE A 248 -17.22 15.96 -0.38
C PHE A 248 -16.72 17.20 -1.12
N TYR A 249 -15.56 17.73 -0.72
CA TYR A 249 -14.95 18.84 -1.44
C TYR A 249 -14.59 18.47 -2.90
N LEU A 250 -14.07 17.25 -3.12
CA LEU A 250 -13.83 16.73 -4.47
C LEU A 250 -15.12 16.60 -5.29
N MET A 251 -16.23 16.17 -4.67
CA MET A 251 -17.55 16.10 -5.33
C MET A 251 -18.07 17.47 -5.73
N MET A 252 -17.91 18.47 -4.85
CA MET A 252 -18.33 19.85 -5.15
C MET A 252 -17.42 20.53 -6.19
N ARG A 253 -16.17 20.16 -6.25
CA ARG A 253 -15.15 20.71 -7.15
C ARG A 253 -14.28 19.59 -7.73
N PRO A 254 -14.72 18.90 -8.79
CA PRO A 254 -14.01 17.78 -9.40
C PRO A 254 -12.77 18.25 -10.19
N THR A 255 -11.75 18.75 -9.47
CA THR A 255 -10.51 19.31 -10.03
C THR A 255 -9.29 18.52 -9.59
N ASP A 256 -8.22 18.58 -10.38
CA ASP A 256 -6.92 17.96 -10.02
C ASP A 256 -6.35 18.53 -8.73
N LYS A 257 -6.65 19.80 -8.39
CA LYS A 257 -6.25 20.42 -7.13
C LYS A 257 -6.95 19.74 -5.92
N ALA A 258 -8.26 19.52 -6.02
CA ALA A 258 -9.02 18.84 -4.98
C ALA A 258 -8.58 17.37 -4.82
N ALA A 259 -8.38 16.65 -5.93
CA ALA A 259 -7.87 15.29 -5.92
C ALA A 259 -6.45 15.19 -5.32
N ARG A 260 -5.58 16.15 -5.58
CA ARG A 260 -4.24 16.23 -4.98
C ARG A 260 -4.30 16.47 -3.47
N TRP A 261 -5.18 17.34 -3.00
CA TRP A 261 -5.41 17.55 -1.58
C TRP A 261 -5.87 16.27 -0.89
N MET A 262 -6.81 15.58 -1.52
CA MET A 262 -7.31 14.29 -1.04
C MET A 262 -6.21 13.22 -1.04
N MET A 263 -5.36 13.17 -2.07
CA MET A 263 -4.22 12.26 -2.12
C MET A 263 -3.27 12.46 -0.92
N PHE A 264 -2.92 13.71 -0.59
CA PHE A 264 -2.09 14.00 0.59
C PHE A 264 -2.83 13.70 1.89
N GLY A 265 -4.14 14.01 1.97
CA GLY A 265 -4.96 13.70 3.13
C GLY A 265 -5.04 12.20 3.41
N SER A 266 -5.09 11.36 2.37
CA SER A 266 -5.08 9.91 2.53
C SER A 266 -3.78 9.37 3.14
N PHE A 267 -2.62 9.90 2.76
CA PHE A 267 -1.34 9.57 3.40
C PHE A 267 -1.34 9.95 4.88
N LEU A 268 -1.77 11.18 5.16
CA LEU A 268 -1.80 11.70 6.53
C LEU A 268 -2.76 10.88 7.41
N TYR A 269 -3.95 10.54 6.89
CA TYR A 269 -4.91 9.68 7.56
C TYR A 269 -4.28 8.37 8.01
N LEU A 270 -3.64 7.62 7.10
CA LEU A 270 -3.09 6.31 7.44
C LEU A 270 -2.00 6.39 8.51
N ILE A 271 -1.11 7.36 8.41
CA ILE A 271 -0.03 7.56 9.40
C ILE A 271 -0.63 7.91 10.77
N ILE A 272 -1.60 8.83 10.82
CA ILE A 272 -2.24 9.27 12.07
C ILE A 272 -2.90 8.09 12.77
N ILE A 273 -3.69 7.28 12.07
CA ILE A 273 -4.40 6.16 12.71
C ILE A 273 -3.43 5.07 13.20
N GLN A 274 -2.37 4.76 12.44
CA GLN A 274 -1.40 3.76 12.84
C GLN A 274 -0.63 4.21 14.09
N ILE A 275 -0.22 5.47 14.15
CA ILE A 275 0.45 6.04 15.33
C ILE A 275 -0.51 6.10 16.53
N ALA A 276 -1.75 6.55 16.33
CA ALA A 276 -2.73 6.63 17.41
C ALA A 276 -2.99 5.26 18.05
N LEU A 277 -3.14 4.22 17.22
CA LEU A 277 -3.35 2.85 17.70
C LEU A 277 -2.13 2.30 18.45
N ILE A 278 -0.90 2.62 18.04
CA ILE A 278 0.32 2.23 18.78
C ILE A 278 0.38 2.92 20.15
N LEU A 279 0.13 4.24 20.18
CA LEU A 279 0.27 5.04 21.40
C LEU A 279 -0.80 4.73 22.47
N ASP A 280 -1.95 4.23 22.04
CA ASP A 280 -3.10 3.92 22.88
C ASP A 280 -3.37 2.40 22.98
N LYS A 281 -2.37 1.58 22.63
CA LYS A 281 -2.42 0.11 22.69
C LYS A 281 -2.74 -0.38 24.11
N ILE A 282 -3.63 -1.38 24.25
CA ILE A 282 -3.99 -2.04 25.50
C ILE A 282 -3.21 -3.34 25.68
#